data_b134a8750b0dfa3ad91f886b8eb658a3
#
_entry.id   b134a8750b0dfa3ad91f886b8eb658a3
#
_cell.length_a   1.000
_cell.length_b   1.000
_cell.length_c   1.000
_cell.angle_alpha   90.00
_cell.angle_beta   90.00
_cell.angle_gamma   90.00
#
_symmetry.space_group_name_H-M   'P 1'
#
loop_
_entity.id
_entity.type
_entity.pdbx_description
1 polymer ?
#
loop_
_entity_poly.entity_id
_entity_poly.type
_entity_poly.pdbx_seq_one_letter_code
_entity_poly.pdbx_strand_id
1 'polypeptide(L)'
;MQDRTLHRKKEVLETLDVIGRSFLKLVVLKQLEQDACESGRYEELHELSEHERIIIEDINGLMKYVVPDLLFLRGDEDVKKRLSENDRLQTSVIRKSLGLTENQKERNTCTRKSLEKLNLLPKGPARSQPSVVNIRA
;
A
#
# COMPACT_ATOMS: atom_id res chain seq x y z
N MET A 1 34.94 -9.63 14.05
CA MET A 1 33.54 -10.10 14.03
C MET A 1 32.53 -9.04 14.45
N GLN A 2 32.86 -8.19 15.43
CA GLN A 2 31.98 -7.07 15.81
C GLN A 2 31.74 -6.10 14.67
N ASP A 3 32.73 -5.85 13.81
CA ASP A 3 32.61 -4.93 12.67
C ASP A 3 31.59 -5.41 11.63
N ARG A 4 31.50 -6.72 11.39
CA ARG A 4 30.52 -7.29 10.48
C ARG A 4 29.09 -7.14 11.00
N THR A 5 28.89 -7.33 12.30
CA THR A 5 27.58 -7.18 12.94
C THR A 5 27.14 -5.72 12.91
N LEU A 6 28.04 -4.79 13.19
CA LEU A 6 27.77 -3.35 13.11
C LEU A 6 27.45 -2.92 11.69
N HIS A 7 28.19 -3.43 10.70
CA HIS A 7 27.95 -3.13 9.30
C HIS A 7 26.59 -3.66 8.83
N ARG A 8 26.24 -4.90 9.21
CA ARG A 8 24.91 -5.47 8.92
C ARG A 8 23.80 -4.66 9.56
N LYS A 9 23.96 -4.29 10.82
CA LYS A 9 22.99 -3.46 11.54
C LYS A 9 22.77 -2.15 10.81
N LYS A 10 23.84 -1.49 10.39
CA LYS A 10 23.78 -0.22 9.65
C LYS A 10 23.02 -0.39 8.33
N GLU A 11 23.35 -1.42 7.55
CA GLU A 11 22.65 -1.71 6.31
C GLU A 11 21.17 -2.02 6.52
N VAL A 12 20.85 -2.80 7.54
CA VAL A 12 19.46 -3.13 7.88
C VAL A 12 18.69 -1.86 8.25
N LEU A 13 19.26 -1.01 9.10
CA LEU A 13 18.60 0.23 9.51
C LEU A 13 18.40 1.18 8.32
N GLU A 14 19.38 1.30 7.45
CA GLU A 14 19.26 2.10 6.22
C GLU A 14 18.18 1.56 5.29
N THR A 15 18.13 0.24 5.12
CA THR A 15 17.11 -0.41 4.29
C THR A 15 15.71 -0.23 4.88
N LEU A 16 15.56 -0.39 6.20
CA LEU A 16 14.29 -0.16 6.89
C LEU A 16 13.85 1.30 6.78
N ASP A 17 14.78 2.25 6.79
CA ASP A 17 14.47 3.66 6.57
C ASP A 17 13.97 3.93 5.15
N VAL A 18 14.57 3.30 4.15
CA VAL A 18 14.11 3.40 2.75
C VAL A 18 12.71 2.82 2.62
N ILE A 19 12.45 1.65 3.23
CA ILE A 19 11.13 1.03 3.24
C ILE A 19 10.11 1.96 3.91
N GLY A 20 10.46 2.55 5.05
CA GLY A 20 9.61 3.50 5.76
C GLY A 20 9.24 4.72 4.90
N ARG A 21 10.22 5.30 4.20
CA ARG A 21 9.97 6.41 3.28
C ARG A 21 9.08 6.00 2.12
N SER A 22 9.23 4.77 1.63
CA SER A 22 8.36 4.23 0.58
C SER A 22 6.92 4.06 1.07
N PHE A 23 6.71 3.61 2.31
CA PHE A 23 5.37 3.57 2.92
C PHE A 23 4.76 4.97 3.04
N LEU A 24 5.55 5.97 3.41
CA LEU A 24 5.07 7.36 3.45
C LEU A 24 4.62 7.85 2.08
N LYS A 25 5.35 7.51 1.03
CA LYS A 25 4.93 7.81 -0.35
C LYS A 25 3.61 7.14 -0.69
N LEU A 26 3.41 5.88 -0.27
CA LEU A 26 2.15 5.17 -0.48
C LEU A 26 0.99 5.85 0.25
N VAL A 27 1.20 6.34 1.46
CA VAL A 27 0.18 7.09 2.21
C VAL A 27 -0.26 8.33 1.42
N VAL A 28 0.69 9.08 0.86
CA VAL A 28 0.41 10.25 0.03
C VAL A 28 -0.34 9.85 -1.25
N LEU A 29 0.12 8.79 -1.93
CA LEU A 29 -0.53 8.30 -3.15
C LEU A 29 -1.97 7.86 -2.88
N LYS A 30 -2.23 7.18 -1.76
CA LYS A 30 -3.59 6.78 -1.37
C LYS A 30 -4.49 7.99 -1.16
N GLN A 31 -3.97 9.07 -0.59
CA GLN A 31 -4.73 10.30 -0.44
C GLN A 31 -5.05 10.93 -1.80
N LEU A 32 -4.06 10.97 -2.70
CA LEU A 32 -4.26 11.48 -4.07
C LEU A 32 -5.26 10.63 -4.86
N GLU A 33 -5.21 9.30 -4.68
CA GLU A 33 -6.19 8.39 -5.29
C GLU A 33 -7.61 8.67 -4.79
N GLN A 34 -7.77 8.89 -3.50
CA GLN A 34 -9.06 9.24 -2.92
C GLN A 34 -9.58 10.54 -3.50
N ASP A 35 -8.74 11.57 -3.57
CA ASP A 35 -9.10 12.87 -4.14
C ASP A 35 -9.47 12.74 -5.62
N ALA A 36 -8.71 11.98 -6.39
CA ALA A 36 -8.99 11.72 -7.80
C ALA A 36 -10.33 10.96 -7.99
N CYS A 37 -10.59 9.98 -7.13
CA CYS A 37 -11.83 9.21 -7.13
C CYS A 37 -13.03 10.10 -6.83
N GLU A 38 -12.95 10.95 -5.80
CA GLU A 38 -14.01 11.88 -5.42
C GLU A 38 -14.30 12.94 -6.50
N SER A 39 -13.25 13.34 -7.22
CA SER A 39 -13.34 14.35 -8.29
C SER A 39 -13.66 13.77 -9.67
N GLY A 40 -13.77 12.45 -9.81
CA GLY A 40 -14.03 11.79 -11.08
C GLY A 40 -12.84 11.80 -12.06
N ARG A 41 -11.62 12.03 -11.58
CA ARG A 41 -10.41 12.07 -12.41
C ARG A 41 -9.82 10.66 -12.58
N TYR A 42 -10.48 9.83 -13.37
CA TYR A 42 -10.16 8.40 -13.49
C TYR A 42 -8.85 8.11 -14.21
N GLU A 43 -8.43 8.94 -15.17
CA GLU A 43 -7.15 8.77 -15.84
C GLU A 43 -5.98 8.98 -14.86
N GLU A 44 -6.09 10.00 -14.02
CA GLU A 44 -5.13 10.28 -12.96
C GLU A 44 -5.07 9.13 -11.96
N LEU A 45 -6.22 8.55 -11.62
CA LEU A 45 -6.32 7.40 -10.75
C LEU A 45 -5.53 6.20 -11.30
N HIS A 46 -5.61 5.96 -12.60
CA HIS A 46 -4.85 4.88 -13.25
C HIS A 46 -3.34 5.12 -13.15
N GLU A 47 -2.88 6.33 -13.41
CA GLU A 47 -1.46 6.69 -13.28
C GLU A 47 -0.95 6.53 -11.84
N LEU A 48 -1.74 6.97 -10.87
CA LEU A 48 -1.42 6.81 -9.45
C LEU A 48 -1.32 5.34 -9.05
N SER A 49 -2.22 4.50 -9.55
CA SER A 49 -2.21 3.06 -9.29
C SER A 49 -0.95 2.39 -9.86
N GLU A 50 -0.46 2.82 -11.02
CA GLU A 50 0.78 2.32 -11.60
C GLU A 50 2.01 2.72 -10.77
N HIS A 51 2.06 3.97 -10.29
CA HIS A 51 3.10 4.42 -9.37
C HIS A 51 3.11 3.60 -8.08
N GLU A 52 1.94 3.35 -7.53
CA GLU A 52 1.77 2.54 -6.32
C GLU A 52 2.30 1.13 -6.52
N ARG A 53 1.98 0.50 -7.65
CA ARG A 53 2.45 -0.85 -7.97
C ARG A 53 3.98 -0.93 -7.96
N ILE A 54 4.65 0.05 -8.56
CA ILE A 54 6.10 0.11 -8.61
C ILE A 54 6.71 0.24 -7.21
N ILE A 55 6.14 1.11 -6.38
CA ILE A 55 6.60 1.31 -5.00
C ILE A 55 6.42 0.03 -4.17
N ILE A 56 5.30 -0.66 -4.32
CA ILE A 56 5.02 -1.91 -3.61
C ILE A 56 6.01 -3.00 -4.04
N GLU A 57 6.31 -3.12 -5.32
CA GLU A 57 7.33 -4.06 -5.82
C GLU A 57 8.70 -3.75 -5.22
N ASP A 58 9.09 -2.48 -5.15
CA ASP A 58 10.34 -2.06 -4.54
C ASP A 58 10.40 -2.41 -3.04
N ILE A 59 9.32 -2.16 -2.31
CA ILE A 59 9.22 -2.52 -0.88
C ILE A 59 9.39 -4.04 -0.72
N ASN A 60 8.69 -4.82 -1.51
CA ASN A 60 8.76 -6.29 -1.45
C ASN A 60 10.17 -6.79 -1.75
N GLY A 61 10.85 -6.21 -2.73
CA GLY A 61 12.24 -6.54 -3.03
C GLY A 61 13.19 -6.22 -1.89
N LEU A 62 13.05 -5.05 -1.28
CA LEU A 62 13.85 -4.63 -0.14
C LEU A 62 13.58 -5.49 1.10
N MET A 63 12.32 -5.85 1.35
CA MET A 63 11.96 -6.75 2.45
C MET A 63 12.60 -8.13 2.28
N LYS A 64 12.54 -8.71 1.08
CA LYS A 64 13.20 -9.99 0.80
C LYS A 64 14.70 -9.93 1.02
N TYR A 65 15.31 -8.81 0.65
CA TYR A 65 16.74 -8.58 0.83
C TYR A 65 17.12 -8.51 2.30
N VAL A 66 16.30 -7.87 3.13
CA VAL A 66 16.61 -7.60 4.53
C VAL A 66 16.21 -8.74 5.49
N VAL A 67 15.26 -9.61 5.09
CA VAL A 67 14.71 -10.66 5.96
C VAL A 67 15.78 -11.55 6.61
N PRO A 68 16.81 -12.07 5.90
CA PRO A 68 17.83 -12.90 6.55
C PRO A 68 18.57 -12.17 7.69
N ASP A 69 18.87 -10.88 7.48
CA ASP A 69 19.55 -10.07 8.49
C ASP A 69 18.62 -9.69 9.65
N LEU A 70 17.32 -9.53 9.39
CA LEU A 70 16.32 -9.30 10.45
C LEU A 70 16.23 -10.48 11.41
N LEU A 71 16.29 -11.70 10.90
CA LEU A 71 16.31 -12.90 11.74
C LEU A 71 17.53 -12.91 12.68
N PHE A 72 18.65 -12.45 12.17
CA PHE A 72 19.89 -12.35 12.93
C PHE A 72 19.86 -11.22 13.98
N LEU A 73 19.21 -10.11 13.66
CA LEU A 73 19.16 -8.90 14.50
C LEU A 73 17.83 -8.73 15.26
N ARG A 74 17.04 -9.78 15.36
CA ARG A 74 15.69 -9.70 15.97
C ARG A 74 15.66 -9.21 17.41
N GLY A 75 16.77 -9.30 18.14
CA GLY A 75 16.88 -8.81 19.51
C GLY A 75 17.35 -7.35 19.63
N ASP A 76 17.73 -6.73 18.51
CA ASP A 76 18.25 -5.37 18.51
C ASP A 76 17.11 -4.34 18.70
N GLU A 77 17.27 -3.44 19.67
CA GLU A 77 16.24 -2.45 20.01
C GLU A 77 16.01 -1.42 18.89
N ASP A 78 17.06 -0.98 18.20
CA ASP A 78 16.93 -0.02 17.10
C ASP A 78 16.19 -0.64 15.91
N VAL A 79 16.50 -1.91 15.61
CA VAL A 79 15.82 -2.66 14.55
C VAL A 79 14.36 -2.88 14.90
N LYS A 80 14.03 -3.26 16.13
CA LYS A 80 12.64 -3.42 16.59
C LYS A 80 11.86 -2.13 16.45
N LYS A 81 12.47 -1.02 16.84
CA LYS A 81 11.83 0.31 16.74
C LYS A 81 11.49 0.65 15.29
N ARG A 82 12.42 0.44 14.36
CA ARG A 82 12.20 0.70 12.93
C ARG A 82 11.14 -0.21 12.34
N LEU A 83 11.16 -1.50 12.71
CA LEU A 83 10.13 -2.45 12.28
C LEU A 83 8.76 -2.03 12.79
N SER A 84 8.66 -1.60 14.03
CA SER A 84 7.41 -1.14 14.62
C SER A 84 6.87 0.12 13.91
N GLU A 85 7.75 1.07 13.60
CA GLU A 85 7.39 2.27 12.84
C GLU A 85 6.88 1.92 11.43
N ASN A 86 7.58 1.01 10.74
CA ASN A 86 7.19 0.55 9.40
C ASN A 86 5.86 -0.20 9.43
N ASP A 87 5.63 -1.03 10.44
CA ASP A 87 4.36 -1.74 10.62
C ASP A 87 3.20 -0.77 10.82
N ARG A 88 3.41 0.29 11.58
CA ARG A 88 2.42 1.36 11.76
C ARG A 88 2.08 2.04 10.45
N LEU A 89 3.09 2.36 9.65
CA LEU A 89 2.90 2.98 8.33
C LEU A 89 2.18 2.04 7.36
N GLN A 90 2.56 0.77 7.35
CA GLN A 90 1.90 -0.26 6.56
C GLN A 90 0.41 -0.38 6.93
N THR A 91 0.10 -0.39 8.21
CA THR A 91 -1.28 -0.41 8.70
C THR A 91 -2.06 0.81 8.21
N SER A 92 -1.45 1.98 8.24
CA SER A 92 -2.07 3.21 7.70
C SER A 92 -2.39 3.09 6.21
N VAL A 93 -1.48 2.56 5.41
CA VAL A 93 -1.70 2.32 3.97
C VAL A 93 -2.86 1.36 3.75
N ILE A 94 -2.91 0.26 4.50
CA ILE A 94 -3.99 -0.74 4.39
C ILE A 94 -5.35 -0.13 4.72
N ARG A 95 -5.44 0.67 5.79
CA ARG A 95 -6.69 1.34 6.17
C ARG A 95 -7.17 2.30 5.10
N LYS A 96 -6.27 3.08 4.51
CA LYS A 96 -6.62 3.99 3.41
C LYS A 96 -7.05 3.22 2.16
N SER A 97 -6.42 2.09 1.87
CA SER A 97 -6.80 1.21 0.76
C SER A 97 -8.21 0.65 0.93
N LEU A 98 -8.56 0.20 2.14
CA LEU A 98 -9.89 -0.33 2.44
C LEU A 98 -10.97 0.76 2.30
N GLY A 99 -10.73 1.94 2.83
CA GLY A 99 -11.64 3.07 2.68
C GLY A 99 -11.86 3.46 1.22
N LEU A 100 -10.81 3.46 0.43
CA LEU A 100 -10.88 3.74 -1.01
C LEU A 100 -11.71 2.69 -1.75
N THR A 101 -11.52 1.42 -1.43
CA THR A 101 -12.28 0.31 -2.02
C THR A 101 -13.77 0.42 -1.69
N GLU A 102 -14.13 0.76 -0.47
CA GLU A 102 -15.52 0.98 -0.07
C GLU A 102 -16.14 2.14 -0.83
N ASN A 103 -15.43 3.25 -0.96
CA ASN A 103 -15.89 4.40 -1.74
C ASN A 103 -16.12 4.04 -3.22
N GLN A 104 -15.24 3.26 -3.81
CA GLN A 104 -15.40 2.76 -5.17
C GLN A 104 -16.62 1.87 -5.32
N LYS A 105 -16.87 0.97 -4.35
CA LYS A 105 -18.06 0.11 -4.33
C LYS A 105 -19.35 0.92 -4.24
N GLU A 106 -19.39 1.91 -3.37
CA GLU A 106 -20.55 2.79 -3.23
C GLU A 106 -20.84 3.54 -4.53
N ARG A 107 -19.80 4.09 -5.17
CA ARG A 107 -19.94 4.79 -6.44
C ARG A 107 -20.39 3.86 -7.55
N ASN A 108 -19.82 2.68 -7.65
CA ASN A 108 -20.23 1.67 -8.63
C ASN A 108 -21.69 1.29 -8.44
N THR A 109 -22.14 1.11 -7.20
CA THR A 109 -23.52 0.82 -6.86
C THR A 109 -24.44 1.96 -7.27
N CYS A 110 -24.09 3.20 -6.98
CA CYS A 110 -24.87 4.38 -7.38
C CYS A 110 -24.96 4.51 -8.89
N THR A 111 -23.86 4.34 -9.61
CA THR A 111 -23.81 4.40 -11.07
C THR A 111 -24.68 3.30 -11.68
N ARG A 112 -24.60 2.09 -11.16
CA ARG A 112 -25.38 0.95 -11.60
C ARG A 112 -26.88 1.18 -11.42
N LYS A 113 -27.28 1.68 -10.24
CA LYS A 113 -28.68 2.01 -9.98
C LYS A 113 -29.20 3.08 -10.95
N SER A 114 -28.39 4.08 -11.26
CA SER A 114 -28.74 5.12 -12.23
C SER A 114 -28.91 4.54 -13.63
N LEU A 115 -28.01 3.63 -14.05
CA LEU A 115 -28.10 2.96 -15.36
C LEU A 115 -29.27 1.99 -15.44
N GLU A 116 -29.61 1.30 -14.38
CA GLU A 116 -30.78 0.42 -14.29
C GLU A 116 -32.08 1.23 -14.43
N LYS A 117 -32.16 2.41 -13.79
CA LYS A 117 -33.32 3.32 -13.94
C LYS A 117 -33.51 3.80 -15.36
N LEU A 118 -32.42 3.94 -16.12
CA LEU A 118 -32.48 4.34 -17.53
C LEU A 118 -32.63 3.16 -18.49
N ASN A 119 -32.78 1.94 -17.97
CA ASN A 119 -32.86 0.69 -18.74
C ASN A 119 -31.64 0.44 -19.66
N LEU A 120 -30.47 0.96 -19.29
CA LEU A 120 -29.23 0.81 -20.05
C LEU A 120 -28.41 -0.43 -19.64
N LEU A 121 -28.73 -1.04 -18.49
CA LEU A 121 -28.08 -2.25 -18.00
C LEU A 121 -29.11 -3.29 -17.58
N PRO A 122 -28.84 -4.59 -17.81
CA PRO A 122 -29.70 -5.66 -17.32
C PRO A 122 -29.66 -5.70 -15.79
N LYS A 123 -30.83 -5.95 -15.17
CA LYS A 123 -30.93 -6.15 -13.71
C LYS A 123 -30.25 -7.45 -13.33
N GLY A 124 -29.22 -7.39 -12.50
CA GLY A 124 -28.48 -8.54 -12.02
C GLY A 124 -27.56 -8.21 -10.83
N PRO A 125 -27.03 -9.24 -10.12
CA PRO A 125 -26.14 -9.00 -8.99
C PRO A 125 -24.88 -8.27 -9.42
N ALA A 126 -24.43 -7.29 -8.61
CA ALA A 126 -23.21 -6.56 -8.86
C ALA A 126 -22.01 -7.47 -8.71
N ARG A 127 -21.16 -7.55 -9.74
CA ARG A 127 -19.84 -8.18 -9.60
C ARG A 127 -18.92 -7.18 -8.92
N SER A 128 -18.52 -7.48 -7.69
CA SER A 128 -17.47 -6.75 -7.04
C SER A 128 -16.13 -7.32 -7.49
N GLN A 129 -15.30 -6.50 -8.13
CA GLN A 129 -13.90 -6.84 -8.36
C GLN A 129 -13.10 -6.30 -7.19
N PRO A 130 -12.46 -7.15 -6.39
CA PRO A 130 -11.61 -6.65 -5.32
C PRO A 130 -10.32 -6.06 -5.90
N SER A 131 -10.10 -4.77 -5.71
CA SER A 131 -8.80 -4.16 -5.89
C SER A 131 -8.14 -4.04 -4.52
N VAL A 132 -7.73 -5.16 -3.96
CA VAL A 132 -7.00 -5.18 -2.69
C VAL A 132 -5.52 -5.16 -3.00
N VAL A 133 -4.85 -4.10 -2.57
CA VAL A 133 -3.40 -4.04 -2.61
C VAL A 133 -2.88 -4.87 -1.44
N ASN A 134 -2.28 -6.01 -1.72
CA ASN A 134 -1.68 -6.86 -0.70
C ASN A 134 -0.21 -6.48 -0.54
N ILE A 135 0.11 -5.74 0.53
CA ILE A 135 1.46 -5.27 0.85
C ILE A 135 2.22 -6.27 1.74
N ARG A 136 1.64 -7.38 2.08
CA ARG A 136 2.29 -8.40 2.90
C ARG A 136 3.33 -9.17 2.08
N ALA A 137 4.56 -9.02 2.48
CA ALA A 137 5.67 -9.81 1.93
C ALA A 137 5.67 -11.22 2.50
#